data_3f557c88237a54480a6b079a1b496a54
#
_entry.id   3f557c88237a54480a6b079a1b496a54
#
_cell.length_a   1.000
_cell.length_b   1.000
_cell.length_c   1.000
_cell.angle_alpha   90.00
_cell.angle_beta   90.00
_cell.angle_gamma   90.00
#
_symmetry.space_group_name_H-M   'P 1'
#
loop_
_entity.id
_entity.type
_entity.pdbx_description
1 polymer ?
#
loop_
_entity_poly.entity_id
_entity_poly.type
_entity_poly.pdbx_seq_one_letter_code
_entity_poly.pdbx_strand_id
1 'polypeptide(L)'
;MDNIYKGETIQELIKKDFIIKKNKLKLNTYKVFLNKKFMDGLNGILVIYAPWCESCVISKNMWENFARLFKYKFKIYALNTYNFTGMNQDMTLPLDIHVYPDYRFVKKSGEIVEYKGKKTEADIIKFIIKNI
;
A
#
# COMPACT_ATOMS: atom_id res chain seq x y z
N MET A 1 14.00 11.16 6.11
CA MET A 1 13.15 11.81 5.10
C MET A 1 11.70 11.81 5.54
N ASP A 2 10.98 12.87 5.23
CA ASP A 2 9.60 13.02 5.66
C ASP A 2 8.65 12.12 4.88
N ASN A 3 7.58 11.70 5.53
CA ASN A 3 6.49 11.01 4.88
C ASN A 3 5.64 12.05 4.13
N ILE A 4 5.55 11.90 2.81
CA ILE A 4 4.78 12.81 1.96
C ILE A 4 3.29 12.52 1.98
N TYR A 5 2.89 11.29 2.32
CA TYR A 5 1.50 10.88 2.44
C TYR A 5 1.01 10.98 3.87
N LYS A 6 1.18 12.17 4.47
CA LYS A 6 0.63 12.48 5.78
C LYS A 6 -0.77 13.03 5.63
N GLY A 7 -1.70 12.54 6.40
CA GLY A 7 -3.03 13.09 6.41
C GLY A 7 -3.95 12.29 7.29
N GLU A 8 -5.10 12.87 7.62
CA GLU A 8 -6.09 12.21 8.44
C GLU A 8 -6.76 11.03 7.72
N THR A 9 -6.72 11.05 6.38
CA THR A 9 -7.46 10.10 5.56
C THR A 9 -6.60 8.99 4.96
N ILE A 10 -5.27 9.15 4.95
CA ILE A 10 -4.34 8.14 4.49
C ILE A 10 -3.60 7.58 5.71
N GLN A 11 -3.65 6.26 5.87
CA GLN A 11 -2.94 5.58 6.95
C GLN A 11 -1.50 5.31 6.53
N GLU A 12 -0.55 6.04 7.11
CA GLU A 12 0.87 5.77 6.90
C GLU A 12 1.28 4.56 7.74
N LEU A 13 1.87 3.57 7.08
CA LEU A 13 2.26 2.31 7.69
C LEU A 13 3.78 2.22 7.85
N ILE A 14 4.22 1.37 8.75
CA ILE A 14 5.62 1.01 8.95
C ILE A 14 5.72 -0.51 8.93
N LYS A 15 6.95 -1.05 8.85
CA LYS A 15 7.16 -2.49 8.70
C LYS A 15 6.46 -3.33 9.75
N LYS A 16 6.47 -2.90 11.01
CA LYS A 16 5.84 -3.66 12.12
C LYS A 16 4.33 -3.82 11.99
N ASP A 17 3.70 -3.04 11.09
CA ASP A 17 2.26 -3.14 10.85
C ASP A 17 1.89 -4.32 9.95
N PHE A 18 2.89 -5.01 9.43
CA PHE A 18 2.71 -6.13 8.51
C PHE A 18 3.05 -7.45 9.19
N ILE A 19 2.42 -8.52 8.72
CA ILE A 19 2.66 -9.89 9.14
C ILE A 19 3.18 -10.66 7.93
N ILE A 20 4.33 -11.31 8.10
CA ILE A 20 4.94 -12.10 7.03
C ILE A 20 4.74 -13.58 7.38
N LYS A 21 4.09 -14.31 6.47
CA LYS A 21 3.84 -15.74 6.63
C LYS A 21 4.52 -16.53 5.52
N LYS A 22 5.14 -17.65 5.89
CA LYS A 22 5.74 -18.56 4.92
C LYS A 22 4.63 -19.20 4.07
N ASN A 23 4.84 -19.22 2.75
CA ASN A 23 3.88 -19.84 1.86
C ASN A 23 4.07 -21.37 1.88
N LYS A 24 3.06 -22.08 2.35
CA LYS A 24 3.11 -23.55 2.46
C LYS A 24 3.05 -24.26 1.10
N LEU A 25 2.51 -23.59 0.09
CA LEU A 25 2.32 -24.17 -1.23
C LEU A 25 3.52 -24.02 -2.15
N LYS A 26 4.39 -23.05 -1.87
CA LYS A 26 5.55 -22.76 -2.70
C LYS A 26 6.77 -22.46 -1.82
N LEU A 27 7.80 -23.28 -2.02
CA LEU A 27 9.03 -23.21 -1.23
C LEU A 27 9.71 -21.86 -1.39
N ASN A 28 10.27 -21.34 -0.30
CA ASN A 28 11.02 -20.08 -0.27
C ASN A 28 10.23 -18.84 -0.70
N THR A 29 8.91 -18.89 -0.60
CA THR A 29 8.07 -17.73 -0.84
C THR A 29 7.30 -17.36 0.41
N TYR A 30 6.87 -16.09 0.47
CA TYR A 30 6.18 -15.54 1.63
C TYR A 30 4.93 -14.80 1.17
N LYS A 31 3.93 -14.79 2.04
CA LYS A 31 2.75 -13.93 1.91
C LYS A 31 2.85 -12.82 2.93
N VAL A 32 2.49 -11.62 2.52
CA VAL A 32 2.48 -10.44 3.39
C VAL A 32 1.03 -10.06 3.67
N PHE A 33 0.74 -9.83 4.95
CA PHE A 33 -0.58 -9.43 5.41
C PHE A 33 -0.45 -8.13 6.19
N LEU A 34 -1.43 -7.26 6.05
CA LEU A 34 -1.56 -6.11 6.93
C LEU A 34 -2.22 -6.56 8.23
N ASN A 35 -1.77 -6.01 9.36
CA ASN A 35 -2.40 -6.25 10.64
C ASN A 35 -3.86 -5.80 10.59
N LYS A 36 -4.77 -6.68 11.00
CA LYS A 36 -6.22 -6.47 10.89
C LYS A 36 -6.73 -5.23 11.61
N LYS A 37 -6.02 -4.74 12.62
CA LYS A 37 -6.44 -3.55 13.37
C LYS A 37 -6.57 -2.29 12.49
N PHE A 38 -5.93 -2.28 11.31
CA PHE A 38 -6.00 -1.14 10.39
C PHE A 38 -7.12 -1.23 9.37
N MET A 39 -7.86 -2.32 9.32
CA MET A 39 -8.64 -2.66 8.12
C MET A 39 -10.12 -2.32 8.20
N ASP A 40 -10.71 -2.28 9.38
CA ASP A 40 -12.13 -1.98 9.58
C ASP A 40 -13.07 -2.84 8.71
N GLY A 41 -12.62 -4.04 8.31
CA GLY A 41 -13.41 -4.92 7.45
C GLY A 41 -13.51 -4.46 5.99
N LEU A 42 -12.65 -3.56 5.55
CA LEU A 42 -12.69 -2.96 4.21
C LEU A 42 -11.50 -3.40 3.36
N ASN A 43 -11.71 -3.45 2.05
CA ASN A 43 -10.63 -3.56 1.09
C ASN A 43 -9.87 -2.22 1.00
N GLY A 44 -8.66 -2.25 0.49
CA GLY A 44 -7.86 -1.04 0.35
C GLY A 44 -6.77 -1.13 -0.72
N ILE A 45 -6.08 -0.04 -0.91
CA ILE A 45 -4.87 0.04 -1.74
C ILE A 45 -3.73 0.53 -0.87
N LEU A 46 -2.57 -0.11 -1.03
CA LEU A 46 -1.31 0.29 -0.44
C LEU A 46 -0.48 0.99 -1.51
N VAL A 47 -0.14 2.24 -1.26
CA VAL A 47 0.75 3.05 -2.10
C VAL A 47 2.15 2.96 -1.54
N ILE A 48 3.03 2.25 -2.23
CA ILE A 48 4.44 2.13 -1.84
C ILE A 48 5.20 3.22 -2.56
N TYR A 49 5.88 4.07 -1.82
CA TYR A 49 6.54 5.24 -2.37
C TYR A 49 7.92 5.46 -1.77
N ALA A 50 8.67 6.35 -2.39
CA ALA A 50 9.90 6.88 -1.84
C ALA A 50 9.81 8.42 -1.87
N PRO A 51 10.31 9.13 -0.86
CA PRO A 51 10.19 10.59 -0.80
C PRO A 51 10.88 11.33 -1.95
N TRP A 52 11.90 10.71 -2.56
CA TRP A 52 12.62 11.26 -3.71
C TRP A 52 11.92 11.00 -5.05
N CYS A 53 10.84 10.25 -5.07
CA CYS A 53 10.12 9.87 -6.29
C CYS A 53 9.18 10.99 -6.71
N GLU A 54 9.46 11.64 -7.84
CA GLU A 54 8.65 12.74 -8.35
C GLU A 54 7.22 12.32 -8.66
N SER A 55 7.04 11.17 -9.32
CA SER A 55 5.71 10.64 -9.61
C SER A 55 4.89 10.36 -8.35
N CYS A 56 5.55 9.96 -7.28
CA CYS A 56 4.89 9.76 -5.99
C CYS A 56 4.36 11.08 -5.41
N VAL A 57 5.17 12.13 -5.52
CA VAL A 57 4.77 13.47 -5.06
C VAL A 57 3.62 14.02 -5.88
N ILE A 58 3.69 13.86 -7.20
CA ILE A 58 2.63 14.32 -8.12
C ILE A 58 1.29 13.63 -7.84
N SER A 59 1.31 12.34 -7.57
CA SER A 59 0.07 11.57 -7.35
C SER A 59 -0.50 11.73 -5.94
N LYS A 60 0.17 12.46 -5.05
CA LYS A 60 -0.27 12.64 -3.67
C LYS A 60 -1.69 13.18 -3.57
N ASN A 61 -2.00 14.25 -4.31
CA ASN A 61 -3.33 14.88 -4.25
C ASN A 61 -4.43 13.93 -4.70
N MET A 62 -4.16 13.12 -5.72
CA MET A 62 -5.10 12.10 -6.18
C MET A 62 -5.44 11.13 -5.06
N TRP A 63 -4.43 10.61 -4.36
CA TRP A 63 -4.65 9.67 -3.27
C TRP A 63 -5.36 10.29 -2.08
N GLU A 64 -5.04 11.51 -1.75
CA GLU A 64 -5.75 12.24 -0.68
C GLU A 64 -7.22 12.44 -1.03
N ASN A 65 -7.53 12.75 -2.29
CA ASN A 65 -8.90 12.88 -2.76
C ASN A 65 -9.65 11.55 -2.67
N PHE A 66 -9.03 10.46 -3.10
CA PHE A 66 -9.65 9.13 -3.01
C PHE A 66 -9.89 8.73 -1.55
N ALA A 67 -8.93 9.01 -0.68
CA ALA A 67 -9.06 8.69 0.73
C ALA A 67 -10.25 9.43 1.39
N ARG A 68 -10.48 10.68 1.01
CA ARG A 68 -11.64 11.44 1.49
C ARG A 68 -12.94 10.94 0.89
N LEU A 69 -12.94 10.71 -0.45
CA LEU A 69 -14.14 10.31 -1.18
C LEU A 69 -14.67 8.95 -0.73
N PHE A 70 -13.78 8.02 -0.46
CA PHE A 70 -14.14 6.63 -0.11
C PHE A 70 -13.90 6.31 1.37
N LYS A 71 -13.83 7.29 2.23
CA LYS A 71 -13.39 7.20 3.63
C LYS A 71 -13.97 6.02 4.42
N TYR A 72 -15.25 5.72 4.24
CA TYR A 72 -15.94 4.66 4.99
C TYR A 72 -16.20 3.39 4.16
N LYS A 73 -15.66 3.32 2.95
CA LYS A 73 -15.95 2.24 2.01
C LYS A 73 -14.70 1.55 1.49
N PHE A 74 -13.56 2.23 1.55
CA PHE A 74 -12.30 1.73 1.01
C PHE A 74 -11.14 2.43 1.71
N LYS A 75 -10.09 1.69 2.01
CA LYS A 75 -8.94 2.23 2.75
C LYS A 75 -7.79 2.57 1.82
N ILE A 76 -7.13 3.70 2.11
CA ILE A 76 -5.89 4.08 1.43
C ILE A 76 -4.77 4.05 2.45
N TYR A 77 -3.74 3.26 2.14
CA TYR A 77 -2.55 3.10 2.97
C TYR A 77 -1.34 3.60 2.22
N ALA A 78 -0.33 4.05 2.93
CA ALA A 78 0.94 4.46 2.33
C ALA A 78 2.10 3.84 3.09
N LEU A 79 3.15 3.47 2.35
CA LEU A 79 4.35 2.87 2.90
C LEU A 79 5.58 3.56 2.30
N ASN A 80 6.32 4.24 3.15
CA ASN A 80 7.58 4.87 2.76
C ASN A 80 8.71 3.84 2.81
N THR A 81 9.22 3.45 1.65
CA THR A 81 10.27 2.43 1.57
C THR A 81 11.62 2.90 2.09
N TYR A 82 11.84 4.18 2.21
CA TYR A 82 13.07 4.69 2.80
C TYR A 82 13.28 4.13 4.21
N ASN A 83 12.20 3.96 4.98
CA ASN A 83 12.26 3.42 6.33
C ASN A 83 12.64 1.94 6.38
N PHE A 84 12.63 1.24 5.23
CA PHE A 84 12.96 -0.18 5.14
C PHE A 84 14.27 -0.41 4.42
N THR A 85 14.45 0.21 3.25
CA THR A 85 15.57 -0.08 2.35
C THR A 85 16.77 0.81 2.55
N GLY A 86 16.57 2.07 2.95
CA GLY A 86 17.65 3.03 3.12
C GLY A 86 18.44 2.84 4.40
N MET A 87 17.81 2.30 5.44
CA MET A 87 18.41 2.17 6.76
C MET A 87 18.83 0.75 7.09
N ASN A 88 18.08 -0.25 6.64
CA ASN A 88 18.35 -1.64 6.97
C ASN A 88 17.67 -2.57 5.98
N GLN A 89 18.44 -3.14 5.06
CA GLN A 89 17.93 -4.04 4.02
C GLN A 89 17.36 -5.33 4.58
N ASP A 90 17.86 -5.81 5.72
CA ASP A 90 17.35 -7.02 6.36
C ASP A 90 15.91 -6.87 6.83
N MET A 91 15.46 -5.62 6.92
CA MET A 91 14.12 -5.31 7.36
C MET A 91 13.13 -5.15 6.19
N THR A 92 13.56 -5.39 4.96
CA THR A 92 12.72 -5.26 3.78
C THR A 92 11.59 -6.29 3.77
N LEU A 93 10.38 -5.84 3.44
CA LEU A 93 9.25 -6.74 3.23
C LEU A 93 9.44 -7.50 1.92
N PRO A 94 9.01 -8.79 1.84
CA PRO A 94 9.12 -9.58 0.62
C PRO A 94 8.01 -9.21 -0.38
N LEU A 95 7.98 -7.96 -0.82
CA LEU A 95 6.98 -7.44 -1.75
C LEU A 95 7.48 -7.30 -3.18
N ASP A 96 8.75 -7.55 -3.44
CA ASP A 96 9.34 -7.52 -4.78
C ASP A 96 9.07 -6.20 -5.51
N ILE A 97 9.54 -5.10 -4.91
CA ILE A 97 9.30 -3.74 -5.42
C ILE A 97 10.39 -3.37 -6.43
N HIS A 98 9.98 -3.04 -7.65
CA HIS A 98 10.90 -2.68 -8.73
C HIS A 98 10.77 -1.24 -9.20
N VAL A 99 9.59 -0.65 -9.04
CA VAL A 99 9.30 0.72 -9.51
C VAL A 99 8.55 1.49 -8.44
N TYR A 100 8.60 2.81 -8.55
CA TYR A 100 7.84 3.70 -7.67
C TYR A 100 7.00 4.67 -8.51
N PRO A 101 5.76 4.96 -8.07
CA PRO A 101 5.06 4.28 -6.98
C PRO A 101 4.66 2.85 -7.36
N ASP A 102 4.57 1.99 -6.35
CA ASP A 102 4.08 0.62 -6.50
C ASP A 102 2.74 0.51 -5.78
N TYR A 103 1.73 0.00 -6.44
CA TYR A 103 0.39 -0.12 -5.89
C TYR A 103 0.05 -1.57 -5.64
N ARG A 104 -0.44 -1.86 -4.44
CA ARG A 104 -0.86 -3.21 -4.03
C ARG A 104 -2.30 -3.18 -3.55
N PHE A 105 -3.04 -4.22 -3.89
CA PHE A 105 -4.39 -4.39 -3.38
C PHE A 105 -4.31 -5.04 -2.00
N VAL A 106 -4.96 -4.43 -1.01
CA VAL A 106 -5.07 -4.98 0.34
C VAL A 106 -6.49 -5.52 0.49
N LYS A 107 -6.61 -6.85 0.46
CA LYS A 107 -7.89 -7.51 0.65
C LYS A 107 -8.38 -7.29 2.08
N LYS A 108 -9.68 -7.30 2.31
CA LYS A 108 -10.25 -7.17 3.66
C LYS A 108 -9.81 -8.28 4.62
N SER A 109 -9.24 -9.37 4.11
CA SER A 109 -8.58 -10.39 4.93
C SER A 109 -7.22 -9.94 5.47
N GLY A 110 -6.67 -8.86 4.94
CA GLY A 110 -5.31 -8.38 5.21
C GLY A 110 -4.29 -8.81 4.16
N GLU A 111 -4.59 -9.79 3.34
CA GLU A 111 -3.65 -10.27 2.33
C GLU A 111 -3.33 -9.18 1.32
N ILE A 112 -2.03 -8.97 1.08
CA ILE A 112 -1.54 -7.97 0.13
C ILE A 112 -1.20 -8.69 -1.17
N VAL A 113 -1.85 -8.28 -2.25
CA VAL A 113 -1.65 -8.88 -3.57
C VAL A 113 -1.34 -7.79 -4.59
N GLU A 114 -0.85 -8.21 -5.75
CA GLU A 114 -0.53 -7.30 -6.83
C GLU A 114 -1.77 -6.53 -7.32
N TYR A 115 -1.62 -5.22 -7.54
CA TYR A 115 -2.61 -4.43 -8.28
C TYR A 115 -2.27 -4.57 -9.78
N LYS A 116 -3.15 -5.21 -10.53
CA LYS A 116 -2.91 -5.53 -11.94
C LYS A 116 -3.45 -4.49 -12.93
N GLY A 117 -4.08 -3.44 -12.43
CA GLY A 117 -4.62 -2.38 -13.27
C GLY A 117 -3.57 -1.36 -13.68
N LYS A 118 -4.00 -0.41 -14.51
CA LYS A 118 -3.16 0.73 -14.87
C LYS A 118 -3.13 1.73 -13.72
N LYS A 119 -2.06 2.52 -13.66
CA LYS A 119 -1.86 3.55 -12.62
C LYS A 119 -2.49 4.89 -12.98
N THR A 120 -3.49 4.90 -13.85
CA THR A 120 -4.23 6.11 -14.18
C THR A 120 -5.35 6.36 -13.19
N GLU A 121 -5.71 7.61 -12.98
CA GLU A 121 -6.80 7.98 -12.08
C GLU A 121 -8.10 7.25 -12.44
N ALA A 122 -8.44 7.22 -13.73
CA ALA A 122 -9.67 6.57 -14.21
C ALA A 122 -9.71 5.08 -13.88
N ASP A 123 -8.59 4.37 -14.08
CA ASP A 123 -8.54 2.93 -13.83
C ASP A 123 -8.55 2.63 -12.33
N ILE A 124 -7.89 3.45 -11.54
CA ILE A 124 -7.87 3.29 -10.08
C ILE A 124 -9.26 3.51 -9.50
N ILE A 125 -9.99 4.53 -9.95
CA ILE A 125 -11.37 4.77 -9.51
C ILE A 125 -12.25 3.56 -9.82
N LYS A 126 -12.16 3.03 -11.04
CA LYS A 126 -12.93 1.84 -11.43
C LYS A 126 -12.62 0.66 -10.51
N PHE A 127 -11.35 0.46 -10.19
CA PHE A 127 -10.92 -0.60 -9.30
C PHE A 127 -11.50 -0.41 -7.89
N ILE A 128 -11.44 0.80 -7.36
CA ILE A 128 -11.99 1.10 -6.02
C ILE A 128 -13.49 0.82 -5.98
N ILE A 129 -14.23 1.33 -6.96
CA ILE A 129 -15.69 1.15 -7.03
C ILE A 129 -16.06 -0.33 -7.10
N LYS A 130 -15.30 -1.11 -7.87
CA LYS A 130 -15.53 -2.55 -7.99
C LYS A 130 -15.28 -3.30 -6.68
N ASN A 131 -14.44 -2.77 -5.80
CA ASN A 131 -14.00 -3.45 -4.58
C ASN A 131 -14.52 -2.80 -3.29
N ILE A 132 -15.52 -1.97 -3.40
CA ILE A 132 -16.21 -1.42 -2.23
C ILE A 132 -17.07 -2.48 -1.56
#